data_b5d75fb53bd4c8db0a4121eb68d9871a
#
_entry.id   b5d75fb53bd4c8db0a4121eb68d9871a
#
_cell.length_a   1.000
_cell.length_b   1.000
_cell.length_c   1.000
_cell.angle_alpha   90.00
_cell.angle_beta   90.00
_cell.angle_gamma   90.00
#
_symmetry.space_group_name_H-M   'P 1'
#
loop_
_entity.id
_entity.type
_entity.pdbx_description
1 polymer ?
#
loop_
_entity_poly.entity_id
_entity_poly.type
_entity_poly.pdbx_seq_one_letter_code
_entity_poly.pdbx_strand_id
1 'polypeptide(L)'
;MQSVRDWSLGGKLTLVGVPFLALALLAVTLTMWVSWQLDGGAAALNEAGRLRMQTWRMAMSAVHGDAEALGAQRAEFDHSLALLRGGDPDRPLFVPWDETVRSRFGDVESHWAQFQQHWMRAGVDPTADQRWAAPDVSALSADTAAFVAHVDGFVAAIEAHMSRWTALLYLCQVGMLALAVAAAAAIVYAGFVFVIEPLGALERATLEIREGDLWARVEPASGDEFGTL
;
A
#
# COMPACT_ATOMS: atom_id res chain seq x y z
N MET A 1 15.28 38.36 -18.70
CA MET A 1 14.38 37.67 -17.71
C MET A 1 13.33 38.70 -17.32
N GLN A 2 12.10 38.57 -17.86
CA GLN A 2 10.96 39.37 -17.42
C GLN A 2 10.74 39.08 -15.93
N SER A 3 10.61 40.14 -15.13
CA SER A 3 10.39 39.94 -13.70
C SER A 3 8.97 39.38 -13.50
N VAL A 4 8.77 38.48 -12.54
CA VAL A 4 7.43 37.95 -12.17
C VAL A 4 6.44 39.08 -11.86
N ARG A 5 6.97 40.27 -11.60
CA ARG A 5 6.24 41.50 -11.30
C ARG A 5 5.41 42.02 -12.49
N ASP A 6 5.83 41.68 -13.74
CA ASP A 6 5.17 42.13 -14.97
C ASP A 6 4.15 41.10 -15.52
N TRP A 7 3.94 39.99 -14.80
CA TRP A 7 2.97 38.96 -15.20
C TRP A 7 1.54 39.38 -14.85
N SER A 8 0.56 38.92 -15.66
CA SER A 8 -0.85 39.06 -15.33
C SER A 8 -1.16 38.40 -13.98
N LEU A 9 -2.22 38.90 -13.33
CA LEU A 9 -2.68 38.32 -12.04
C LEU A 9 -2.97 36.84 -12.17
N GLY A 10 -3.58 36.41 -13.27
CA GLY A 10 -3.80 35.00 -13.59
C GLY A 10 -2.51 34.19 -13.69
N GLY A 11 -1.44 34.76 -14.30
CA GLY A 11 -0.14 34.13 -14.39
C GLY A 11 0.55 33.94 -13.03
N LYS A 12 0.43 34.95 -12.14
CA LYS A 12 0.97 34.88 -10.76
C LYS A 12 0.25 33.80 -9.93
N LEU A 13 -1.07 33.73 -10.03
CA LEU A 13 -1.88 32.72 -9.32
C LEU A 13 -1.64 31.31 -9.84
N THR A 14 -1.49 31.14 -11.17
CA THR A 14 -1.16 29.83 -11.76
C THR A 14 0.23 29.37 -11.37
N LEU A 15 1.20 30.25 -11.31
CA LEU A 15 2.56 29.91 -10.86
C LEU A 15 2.56 29.35 -9.43
N VAL A 16 1.68 29.85 -8.56
CA VAL A 16 1.55 29.34 -7.19
C VAL A 16 0.69 28.06 -7.17
N GLY A 17 -0.45 28.04 -7.86
CA GLY A 17 -1.43 26.98 -7.76
C GLY A 17 -1.03 25.68 -8.48
N VAL A 18 -0.43 25.77 -9.67
CA VAL A 18 -0.10 24.59 -10.49
C VAL A 18 0.88 23.63 -9.82
N PRO A 19 1.98 24.06 -9.17
CA PRO A 19 2.86 23.15 -8.46
C PRO A 19 2.17 22.38 -7.33
N PHE A 20 1.31 23.05 -6.56
CA PHE A 20 0.56 22.37 -5.50
C PHE A 20 -0.44 21.37 -6.04
N LEU A 21 -1.13 21.71 -7.15
CA LEU A 21 -2.03 20.76 -7.82
C LEU A 21 -1.27 19.55 -8.35
N ALA A 22 -0.15 19.76 -9.00
CA ALA A 22 0.70 18.67 -9.52
C ALA A 22 1.20 17.75 -8.40
N LEU A 23 1.66 18.31 -7.28
CA LEU A 23 2.08 17.54 -6.11
C LEU A 23 0.91 16.79 -5.47
N ALA A 24 -0.28 17.38 -5.38
CA ALA A 24 -1.45 16.72 -4.86
C ALA A 24 -1.88 15.53 -5.73
N LEU A 25 -1.88 15.69 -7.06
CA LEU A 25 -2.18 14.61 -8.00
C LEU A 25 -1.16 13.48 -7.90
N LEU A 26 0.14 13.81 -7.81
CA LEU A 26 1.20 12.82 -7.61
C LEU A 26 0.99 12.03 -6.32
N ALA A 27 0.69 12.71 -5.23
CA ALA A 27 0.48 12.09 -3.93
C ALA A 27 -0.77 11.19 -3.90
N VAL A 28 -1.88 11.62 -4.53
CA VAL A 28 -3.08 10.77 -4.68
C VAL A 28 -2.78 9.53 -5.51
N THR A 29 -2.07 9.69 -6.64
CA THR A 29 -1.70 8.56 -7.51
C THR A 29 -0.81 7.56 -6.75
N LEU A 30 0.18 8.05 -6.00
CA LEU A 30 1.04 7.22 -5.17
C LEU A 30 0.24 6.47 -4.10
N THR A 31 -0.69 7.15 -3.43
CA THR A 31 -1.56 6.54 -2.41
C THR A 31 -2.42 5.44 -3.01
N MET A 32 -3.04 5.67 -4.17
CA MET A 32 -3.83 4.65 -4.87
C MET A 32 -2.99 3.44 -5.27
N TRP A 33 -1.77 3.68 -5.77
CA TRP A 33 -0.85 2.60 -6.14
C TRP A 33 -0.45 1.74 -4.93
N VAL A 34 -0.09 2.37 -3.81
CA VAL A 34 0.28 1.63 -2.58
C VAL A 34 -0.94 0.91 -1.99
N SER A 35 -2.13 1.51 -2.03
CA SER A 35 -3.37 0.85 -1.58
C SER A 35 -3.63 -0.43 -2.37
N TRP A 36 -3.47 -0.37 -3.69
CA TRP A 36 -3.62 -1.56 -4.56
C TRP A 36 -2.60 -2.65 -4.22
N GLN A 37 -1.35 -2.28 -3.91
CA GLN A 37 -0.32 -3.22 -3.45
C GLN A 37 -0.70 -3.89 -2.11
N LEU A 38 -1.31 -3.15 -1.20
CA LEU A 38 -1.74 -3.69 0.09
C LEU A 38 -2.91 -4.68 -0.04
N ASP A 39 -3.85 -4.42 -0.95
CA ASP A 39 -4.99 -5.31 -1.17
C ASP A 39 -4.54 -6.69 -1.65
N GLY A 40 -3.63 -6.76 -2.61
CA GLY A 40 -3.06 -8.02 -3.08
C GLY A 40 -2.24 -8.74 -2.02
N GLY A 41 -1.48 -8.01 -1.21
CA GLY A 41 -0.73 -8.56 -0.08
C GLY A 41 -1.62 -9.11 1.03
N ALA A 42 -2.77 -8.47 1.31
CA ALA A 42 -3.73 -8.95 2.30
C ALA A 42 -4.37 -10.29 1.86
N ALA A 43 -4.67 -10.45 0.57
CA ALA A 43 -5.15 -11.71 0.03
C ALA A 43 -4.08 -12.83 0.14
N ALA A 44 -2.81 -12.50 -0.15
CA ALA A 44 -1.70 -13.44 0.01
C ALA A 44 -1.49 -13.84 1.48
N LEU A 45 -1.59 -12.89 2.41
CA LEU A 45 -1.50 -13.15 3.85
C LEU A 45 -2.60 -14.09 4.33
N ASN A 46 -3.84 -13.89 3.88
CA ASN A 46 -4.96 -14.77 4.20
C ASN A 46 -4.73 -16.19 3.66
N GLU A 47 -4.27 -16.32 2.41
CA GLU A 47 -3.98 -17.62 1.80
C GLU A 47 -2.82 -18.32 2.51
N ALA A 48 -1.74 -17.60 2.84
CA ALA A 48 -0.64 -18.15 3.64
C ALA A 48 -1.11 -18.60 5.04
N GLY A 49 -2.02 -17.82 5.67
CA GLY A 49 -2.63 -18.20 6.94
C GLY A 49 -3.46 -19.50 6.86
N ARG A 50 -4.10 -19.80 5.72
CA ARG A 50 -4.83 -21.05 5.50
C ARG A 50 -3.92 -22.28 5.54
N LEU A 51 -2.68 -22.17 5.08
CA LEU A 51 -1.70 -23.29 5.13
C LEU A 51 -1.56 -23.86 6.53
N ARG A 52 -1.58 -23.03 7.58
CA ARG A 52 -1.52 -23.50 8.98
C ARG A 52 -2.69 -24.43 9.32
N MET A 53 -3.90 -24.00 8.99
CA MET A 53 -5.11 -24.80 9.25
C MET A 53 -5.11 -26.09 8.43
N GLN A 54 -4.72 -25.99 7.16
CA GLN A 54 -4.61 -27.16 6.28
C GLN A 54 -3.61 -28.19 6.82
N THR A 55 -2.46 -27.72 7.33
CA THR A 55 -1.46 -28.61 7.94
C THR A 55 -2.01 -29.38 9.14
N TRP A 56 -2.71 -28.71 10.07
CA TRP A 56 -3.33 -29.38 11.20
C TRP A 56 -4.45 -30.32 10.79
N ARG A 57 -5.26 -29.97 9.79
CA ARG A 57 -6.30 -30.86 9.26
C ARG A 57 -5.70 -32.12 8.68
N MET A 58 -4.60 -32.02 7.92
CA MET A 58 -3.90 -33.19 7.38
C MET A 58 -3.34 -34.08 8.48
N ALA A 59 -2.74 -33.49 9.51
CA ALA A 59 -2.26 -34.26 10.67
C ALA A 59 -3.40 -35.04 11.35
N MET A 60 -4.56 -34.41 11.53
CA MET A 60 -5.74 -35.08 12.09
C MET A 60 -6.25 -36.21 11.21
N SER A 61 -6.35 -36.01 9.88
CA SER A 61 -6.75 -37.05 8.94
C SER A 61 -5.75 -38.21 8.93
N ALA A 62 -4.45 -37.92 9.06
CA ALA A 62 -3.41 -38.94 9.17
C ALA A 62 -3.58 -39.78 10.46
N VAL A 63 -3.91 -39.17 11.59
CA VAL A 63 -4.17 -39.92 12.86
C VAL A 63 -5.40 -40.83 12.72
N HIS A 64 -6.44 -40.38 12.03
CA HIS A 64 -7.70 -41.14 11.86
C HIS A 64 -7.60 -42.19 10.74
N GLY A 65 -6.52 -42.22 9.95
CA GLY A 65 -6.38 -43.14 8.81
C GLY A 65 -7.30 -42.82 7.63
N ASP A 66 -7.77 -41.58 7.52
CA ASP A 66 -8.64 -41.14 6.43
C ASP A 66 -7.81 -40.76 5.20
N ALA A 67 -7.46 -41.76 4.38
CA ALA A 67 -6.62 -41.60 3.21
C ALA A 67 -7.27 -40.73 2.13
N GLU A 68 -8.61 -40.77 1.98
CA GLU A 68 -9.33 -39.96 1.00
C GLU A 68 -9.29 -38.49 1.36
N ALA A 69 -9.62 -38.14 2.62
CA ALA A 69 -9.53 -36.78 3.14
C ALA A 69 -8.09 -36.25 3.08
N LEU A 70 -7.12 -37.07 3.39
CA LEU A 70 -5.69 -36.71 3.33
C LEU A 70 -5.27 -36.37 1.89
N GLY A 71 -5.70 -37.17 0.90
CA GLY A 71 -5.44 -36.89 -0.51
C GLY A 71 -6.07 -35.58 -1.00
N ALA A 72 -7.33 -35.33 -0.63
CA ALA A 72 -8.01 -34.09 -0.97
C ALA A 72 -7.35 -32.85 -0.32
N GLN A 73 -7.00 -32.96 0.97
CA GLN A 73 -6.34 -31.87 1.72
C GLN A 73 -4.93 -31.55 1.20
N ARG A 74 -4.20 -32.59 0.75
CA ARG A 74 -2.91 -32.42 0.08
C ARG A 74 -3.07 -31.61 -1.20
N ALA A 75 -4.05 -31.97 -2.05
CA ALA A 75 -4.31 -31.24 -3.27
C ALA A 75 -4.73 -29.78 -3.01
N GLU A 76 -5.50 -29.55 -1.95
CA GLU A 76 -5.87 -28.18 -1.51
C GLU A 76 -4.64 -27.38 -1.07
N PHE A 77 -3.72 -28.01 -0.33
CA PHE A 77 -2.47 -27.38 0.11
C PHE A 77 -1.56 -27.04 -1.08
N ASP A 78 -1.35 -28.00 -2.00
CA ASP A 78 -0.56 -27.79 -3.22
C ASP A 78 -1.16 -26.66 -4.08
N HIS A 79 -2.48 -26.58 -4.15
CA HIS A 79 -3.18 -25.48 -4.84
C HIS A 79 -2.93 -24.13 -4.15
N SER A 80 -3.00 -24.05 -2.82
CA SER A 80 -2.69 -22.83 -2.07
C SER A 80 -1.24 -22.37 -2.28
N LEU A 81 -0.27 -23.30 -2.33
CA LEU A 81 1.12 -22.98 -2.66
C LEU A 81 1.26 -22.44 -4.09
N ALA A 82 0.55 -23.03 -5.06
CA ALA A 82 0.56 -22.56 -6.44
C ALA A 82 -0.02 -21.15 -6.59
N LEU A 83 -1.12 -20.85 -5.89
CA LEU A 83 -1.71 -19.51 -5.83
C LEU A 83 -0.75 -18.48 -5.22
N LEU A 84 -0.07 -18.84 -4.13
CA LEU A 84 0.93 -17.96 -3.50
C LEU A 84 2.11 -17.71 -4.44
N ARG A 85 2.56 -18.72 -5.20
CA ARG A 85 3.69 -18.58 -6.13
C ARG A 85 3.35 -17.77 -7.37
N GLY A 86 2.19 -18.03 -7.99
CA GLY A 86 1.79 -17.49 -9.29
C GLY A 86 0.81 -16.34 -9.26
N GLY A 87 0.20 -16.08 -8.11
CA GLY A 87 -0.96 -15.19 -8.00
C GLY A 87 -2.27 -15.89 -8.37
N ASP A 88 -3.37 -15.14 -8.23
CA ASP A 88 -4.71 -15.58 -8.60
C ASP A 88 -5.22 -14.71 -9.75
N PRO A 89 -5.61 -15.28 -10.91
CA PRO A 89 -6.10 -14.50 -12.04
C PRO A 89 -7.46 -13.85 -11.79
N ASP A 90 -8.26 -14.39 -10.86
CA ASP A 90 -9.63 -13.95 -10.61
C ASP A 90 -9.74 -12.91 -9.49
N ARG A 91 -8.68 -12.72 -8.72
CA ARG A 91 -8.62 -11.73 -7.63
C ARG A 91 -7.21 -11.17 -7.46
N PRO A 92 -7.05 -9.94 -6.95
CA PRO A 92 -5.74 -9.38 -6.68
C PRO A 92 -5.07 -10.13 -5.51
N LEU A 93 -4.36 -11.24 -5.85
CA LEU A 93 -3.54 -11.99 -4.92
C LEU A 93 -2.12 -12.01 -5.47
N PHE A 94 -1.20 -11.37 -4.78
CA PHE A 94 0.23 -11.43 -5.09
C PHE A 94 1.05 -11.27 -3.82
N VAL A 95 2.05 -12.13 -3.71
CA VAL A 95 3.00 -12.09 -2.60
C VAL A 95 4.00 -10.96 -2.87
N PRO A 96 4.30 -10.10 -1.88
CA PRO A 96 5.33 -9.07 -2.03
C PRO A 96 6.73 -9.69 -1.95
N TRP A 97 7.23 -10.17 -3.09
CA TRP A 97 8.50 -10.90 -3.19
C TRP A 97 9.71 -10.01 -2.93
N ASP A 98 10.19 -9.97 -1.69
CA ASP A 98 11.55 -9.56 -1.35
C ASP A 98 12.43 -10.79 -1.05
N GLU A 99 13.69 -10.58 -0.75
CA GLU A 99 14.63 -11.67 -0.46
C GLU A 99 14.22 -12.49 0.77
N THR A 100 13.71 -11.82 1.81
CA THR A 100 13.26 -12.48 3.04
C THR A 100 12.02 -13.33 2.80
N VAL A 101 11.01 -12.76 2.12
CA VAL A 101 9.77 -13.47 1.80
C VAL A 101 10.06 -14.67 0.90
N ARG A 102 10.94 -14.50 -0.11
CA ARG A 102 11.32 -15.58 -1.02
C ARG A 102 12.05 -16.70 -0.29
N SER A 103 12.99 -16.39 0.60
CA SER A 103 13.70 -17.37 1.42
C SER A 103 12.73 -18.16 2.31
N ARG A 104 11.80 -17.47 3.00
CA ARG A 104 10.82 -18.12 3.87
C ARG A 104 9.84 -18.99 3.10
N PHE A 105 9.44 -18.57 1.90
CA PHE A 105 8.60 -19.41 1.04
C PHE A 105 9.35 -20.68 0.59
N GLY A 106 10.64 -20.57 0.23
CA GLY A 106 11.49 -21.72 -0.08
C GLY A 106 11.63 -22.69 1.09
N ASP A 107 11.72 -22.18 2.33
CA ASP A 107 11.70 -23.00 3.54
C ASP A 107 10.39 -23.80 3.64
N VAL A 108 9.24 -23.15 3.42
CA VAL A 108 7.91 -23.81 3.42
C VAL A 108 7.86 -24.92 2.38
N GLU A 109 8.29 -24.66 1.14
CA GLU A 109 8.27 -25.65 0.05
C GLU A 109 9.18 -26.85 0.34
N SER A 110 10.37 -26.61 0.85
CA SER A 110 11.33 -27.68 1.17
C SER A 110 10.83 -28.58 2.31
N HIS A 111 10.28 -27.97 3.36
CA HIS A 111 9.72 -28.71 4.50
C HIS A 111 8.40 -29.40 4.13
N TRP A 112 7.60 -28.81 3.24
CA TRP A 112 6.41 -29.47 2.68
C TRP A 112 6.78 -30.77 1.94
N ALA A 113 7.81 -30.73 1.12
CA ALA A 113 8.29 -31.93 0.42
C ALA A 113 8.76 -33.01 1.40
N GLN A 114 9.43 -32.64 2.50
CA GLN A 114 9.86 -33.57 3.57
C GLN A 114 8.65 -34.13 4.32
N PHE A 115 7.70 -33.28 4.70
CA PHE A 115 6.48 -33.68 5.41
C PHE A 115 5.66 -34.69 4.58
N GLN A 116 5.49 -34.42 3.29
CA GLN A 116 4.84 -35.35 2.38
C GLN A 116 5.56 -36.70 2.30
N GLN A 117 6.89 -36.70 2.20
CA GLN A 117 7.68 -37.93 2.11
C GLN A 117 7.58 -38.78 3.38
N HIS A 118 7.51 -38.14 4.52
CA HIS A 118 7.51 -38.86 5.81
C HIS A 118 6.11 -39.34 6.18
N TRP A 119 5.08 -38.52 6.04
CA TRP A 119 3.77 -38.77 6.60
C TRP A 119 2.70 -39.20 5.58
N MET A 120 2.91 -38.94 4.28
CA MET A 120 1.87 -39.17 3.27
C MET A 120 2.20 -40.32 2.32
N ARG A 121 3.43 -40.82 2.27
CA ARG A 121 3.80 -41.97 1.45
C ARG A 121 3.19 -43.27 1.97
N ALA A 122 2.98 -43.38 3.26
CA ALA A 122 2.48 -44.59 3.88
C ALA A 122 1.00 -44.92 3.50
N GLY A 123 0.27 -43.96 2.91
CA GLY A 123 -1.16 -44.12 2.56
C GLY A 123 -1.48 -44.30 1.08
N VAL A 124 -0.47 -44.31 0.18
CA VAL A 124 -0.72 -44.19 -1.29
C VAL A 124 -0.40 -45.48 -2.06
N ASP A 125 0.16 -46.52 -1.45
CA ASP A 125 0.38 -47.79 -2.15
C ASP A 125 -0.76 -48.78 -1.78
N PRO A 126 -1.83 -48.94 -2.61
CA PRO A 126 -2.91 -49.87 -2.35
C PRO A 126 -2.49 -51.33 -2.55
N THR A 127 -1.25 -51.56 -3.00
CA THR A 127 -0.73 -52.92 -3.25
C THR A 127 0.15 -53.40 -2.09
N ALA A 128 0.53 -52.57 -1.17
CA ALA A 128 1.20 -52.95 0.04
C ALA A 128 0.18 -53.47 1.05
N ASP A 129 0.24 -54.75 1.35
CA ASP A 129 -0.50 -55.44 2.43
C ASP A 129 -0.03 -54.94 3.84
N GLN A 130 0.39 -53.66 3.89
CA GLN A 130 0.72 -52.93 5.09
C GLN A 130 -0.53 -52.23 5.59
N ARG A 131 -1.17 -52.90 6.57
CA ARG A 131 -2.15 -52.25 7.45
C ARG A 131 -1.59 -50.86 7.84
N TRP A 132 -2.44 -49.86 7.66
CA TRP A 132 -2.16 -48.54 8.19
C TRP A 132 -1.63 -48.65 9.62
N ALA A 133 -0.31 -48.59 9.78
CA ALA A 133 0.28 -48.49 11.10
C ALA A 133 -0.06 -47.09 11.58
N ALA A 134 -0.83 -47.00 12.67
CA ALA A 134 -1.17 -45.70 13.25
C ALA A 134 0.13 -44.91 13.49
N PRO A 135 0.24 -43.69 12.96
CA PRO A 135 1.44 -42.91 13.11
C PRO A 135 1.74 -42.69 14.61
N ASP A 136 3.02 -42.58 14.97
CA ASP A 136 3.35 -42.06 16.29
C ASP A 136 2.80 -40.65 16.41
N VAL A 137 1.72 -40.51 17.17
CA VAL A 137 0.96 -39.22 17.32
C VAL A 137 1.88 -38.14 17.90
N SER A 138 2.83 -38.50 18.75
CA SER A 138 3.76 -37.53 19.35
C SER A 138 4.77 -37.03 18.32
N ALA A 139 5.33 -37.90 17.49
CA ALA A 139 6.22 -37.52 16.40
C ALA A 139 5.51 -36.73 15.31
N LEU A 140 4.31 -37.15 14.89
CA LEU A 140 3.50 -36.40 13.92
C LEU A 140 3.13 -35.00 14.43
N SER A 141 2.76 -34.89 15.71
CA SER A 141 2.44 -33.60 16.34
C SER A 141 3.65 -32.67 16.38
N ALA A 142 4.84 -33.19 16.72
CA ALA A 142 6.07 -32.44 16.75
C ALA A 142 6.47 -31.94 15.35
N ASP A 143 6.45 -32.83 14.34
CA ASP A 143 6.74 -32.46 12.95
C ASP A 143 5.73 -31.47 12.37
N THR A 144 4.44 -31.64 12.70
CA THR A 144 3.38 -30.71 12.32
C THR A 144 3.64 -29.32 12.92
N ALA A 145 3.97 -29.24 14.19
CA ALA A 145 4.27 -27.97 14.86
C ALA A 145 5.53 -27.32 14.27
N ALA A 146 6.56 -28.11 13.96
CA ALA A 146 7.77 -27.60 13.31
C ALA A 146 7.47 -27.06 11.90
N PHE A 147 6.67 -27.77 11.12
CA PHE A 147 6.27 -27.31 9.79
C PHE A 147 5.42 -26.04 9.87
N VAL A 148 4.46 -25.97 10.79
CA VAL A 148 3.64 -24.77 11.03
C VAL A 148 4.53 -23.57 11.40
N ALA A 149 5.61 -23.77 12.15
CA ALA A 149 6.54 -22.68 12.47
C ALA A 149 7.24 -22.10 11.22
N HIS A 150 7.51 -22.91 10.18
CA HIS A 150 8.00 -22.39 8.90
C HIS A 150 6.93 -21.57 8.16
N VAL A 151 5.68 -22.04 8.17
CA VAL A 151 4.55 -21.28 7.62
C VAL A 151 4.35 -19.96 8.36
N ASP A 152 4.43 -19.96 9.69
CA ASP A 152 4.37 -18.75 10.51
C ASP A 152 5.51 -17.78 10.20
N GLY A 153 6.70 -18.28 9.97
CA GLY A 153 7.84 -17.48 9.52
C GLY A 153 7.61 -16.79 8.17
N PHE A 154 6.95 -17.48 7.23
CA PHE A 154 6.56 -16.93 5.94
C PHE A 154 5.46 -15.87 6.09
N VAL A 155 4.41 -16.15 6.87
CA VAL A 155 3.34 -15.20 7.20
C VAL A 155 3.93 -13.92 7.82
N ALA A 156 4.80 -14.06 8.83
CA ALA A 156 5.44 -12.94 9.50
C ALA A 156 6.32 -12.10 8.54
N ALA A 157 6.97 -12.72 7.57
CA ALA A 157 7.74 -12.02 6.55
C ALA A 157 6.84 -11.16 5.64
N ILE A 158 5.69 -11.69 5.21
CA ILE A 158 4.68 -10.92 4.45
C ILE A 158 4.16 -9.76 5.29
N GLU A 159 3.79 -10.00 6.56
CA GLU A 159 3.29 -8.96 7.48
C GLU A 159 4.31 -7.84 7.69
N ALA A 160 5.57 -8.19 7.91
CA ALA A 160 6.65 -7.21 8.06
C ALA A 160 6.87 -6.37 6.80
N HIS A 161 6.74 -6.98 5.62
CA HIS A 161 6.81 -6.25 4.35
C HIS A 161 5.62 -5.29 4.21
N MET A 162 4.39 -5.74 4.45
CA MET A 162 3.19 -4.92 4.36
C MET A 162 3.17 -3.77 5.37
N SER A 163 3.68 -3.99 6.59
CA SER A 163 3.75 -2.95 7.62
C SER A 163 4.62 -1.77 7.20
N ARG A 164 5.70 -2.00 6.45
CA ARG A 164 6.56 -0.94 5.87
C ARG A 164 5.78 -0.09 4.87
N TRP A 165 4.98 -0.72 4.00
CA TRP A 165 4.12 0.00 3.04
C TRP A 165 3.03 0.81 3.73
N THR A 166 2.42 0.27 4.78
CA THR A 166 1.44 0.99 5.60
C THR A 166 2.07 2.22 6.27
N ALA A 167 3.30 2.09 6.81
CA ALA A 167 4.03 3.22 7.38
C ALA A 167 4.33 4.30 6.31
N LEU A 168 4.70 3.89 5.09
CA LEU A 168 4.91 4.81 3.97
C LEU A 168 3.61 5.54 3.61
N LEU A 169 2.46 4.86 3.58
CA LEU A 169 1.16 5.48 3.35
C LEU A 169 0.86 6.57 4.38
N TYR A 170 1.06 6.29 5.67
CA TYR A 170 0.85 7.29 6.72
C TYR A 170 1.77 8.49 6.53
N LEU A 171 3.03 8.28 6.20
CA LEU A 171 3.97 9.36 5.91
C LEU A 171 3.50 10.21 4.72
N CYS A 172 3.06 9.57 3.63
CA CYS A 172 2.49 10.28 2.47
C CYS A 172 1.24 11.08 2.84
N GLN A 173 0.34 10.53 3.66
CA GLN A 173 -0.87 11.22 4.10
C GLN A 173 -0.55 12.45 4.95
N VAL A 174 0.38 12.34 5.90
CA VAL A 174 0.85 13.48 6.71
C VAL A 174 1.51 14.52 5.83
N GLY A 175 2.34 14.11 4.87
CA GLY A 175 2.94 15.00 3.88
C GLY A 175 1.90 15.74 3.03
N MET A 176 0.85 15.05 2.56
CA MET A 176 -0.25 15.66 1.82
C MET A 176 -1.02 16.68 2.67
N LEU A 177 -1.28 16.35 3.94
CA LEU A 177 -1.95 17.29 4.85
C LEU A 177 -1.11 18.56 5.04
N ALA A 178 0.18 18.41 5.29
CA ALA A 178 1.10 19.53 5.43
C ALA A 178 1.14 20.38 4.14
N LEU A 179 1.20 19.73 2.98
CA LEU A 179 1.18 20.39 1.67
C LEU A 179 -0.14 21.16 1.44
N ALA A 180 -1.29 20.57 1.80
CA ALA A 180 -2.59 21.22 1.68
C ALA A 180 -2.68 22.48 2.55
N VAL A 181 -2.19 22.42 3.79
CA VAL A 181 -2.13 23.58 4.70
C VAL A 181 -1.20 24.65 4.13
N ALA A 182 -0.03 24.29 3.63
CA ALA A 182 0.92 25.21 3.01
C ALA A 182 0.32 25.87 1.75
N ALA A 183 -0.38 25.09 0.91
CA ALA A 183 -1.06 25.60 -0.28
C ALA A 183 -2.16 26.60 0.08
N ALA A 184 -2.99 26.28 1.09
CA ALA A 184 -4.03 27.17 1.56
C ALA A 184 -3.45 28.51 2.09
N ALA A 185 -2.40 28.42 2.90
CA ALA A 185 -1.69 29.61 3.41
C ALA A 185 -1.09 30.45 2.26
N ALA A 186 -0.45 29.80 1.28
CA ALA A 186 0.12 30.48 0.11
C ALA A 186 -0.94 31.18 -0.74
N ILE A 187 -2.10 30.53 -0.95
CA ILE A 187 -3.22 31.12 -1.72
C ILE A 187 -3.81 32.34 -0.98
N VAL A 188 -4.02 32.22 0.34
CA VAL A 188 -4.52 33.33 1.15
C VAL A 188 -3.51 34.50 1.13
N TYR A 189 -2.24 34.22 1.29
CA TYR A 189 -1.19 35.23 1.23
C TYR A 189 -1.11 35.91 -0.15
N ALA A 190 -1.16 35.12 -1.22
CA ALA A 190 -1.18 35.62 -2.59
C ALA A 190 -2.42 36.51 -2.86
N GLY A 191 -3.60 36.09 -2.37
CA GLY A 191 -4.81 36.88 -2.45
C GLY A 191 -4.70 38.23 -1.71
N PHE A 192 -4.08 38.22 -0.54
CA PHE A 192 -3.82 39.44 0.22
C PHE A 192 -2.90 40.40 -0.53
N VAL A 193 -1.73 39.93 -0.97
CA VAL A 193 -0.69 40.75 -1.61
C VAL A 193 -1.07 41.19 -3.02
N PHE A 194 -1.70 40.32 -3.81
CA PHE A 194 -1.98 40.64 -5.23
C PHE A 194 -3.36 41.20 -5.49
N VAL A 195 -4.28 41.08 -4.53
CA VAL A 195 -5.65 41.56 -4.72
C VAL A 195 -6.06 42.59 -3.69
N ILE A 196 -5.98 42.24 -2.39
CA ILE A 196 -6.54 43.11 -1.33
C ILE A 196 -5.71 44.39 -1.16
N GLU A 197 -4.40 44.30 -1.15
CA GLU A 197 -3.52 45.46 -0.96
C GLU A 197 -3.65 46.49 -2.11
N PRO A 198 -3.59 46.09 -3.41
CA PRO A 198 -3.85 47.02 -4.52
C PRO A 198 -5.26 47.67 -4.51
N LEU A 199 -6.29 46.88 -4.20
CA LEU A 199 -7.67 47.41 -4.10
C LEU A 199 -7.77 48.42 -2.98
N GLY A 200 -7.16 48.23 -1.82
CA GLY A 200 -7.15 49.21 -0.73
C GLY A 200 -6.38 50.49 -1.09
N ALA A 201 -5.37 50.41 -1.97
CA ALA A 201 -4.70 51.64 -2.47
C ALA A 201 -5.60 52.43 -3.42
N LEU A 202 -6.33 51.77 -4.33
CA LEU A 202 -7.31 52.40 -5.22
C LEU A 202 -8.47 53.02 -4.45
N GLU A 203 -9.00 52.34 -3.42
CA GLU A 203 -10.05 52.84 -2.56
C GLU A 203 -9.62 54.15 -1.87
N ARG A 204 -8.44 54.20 -1.29
CA ARG A 204 -7.89 55.39 -0.63
C ARG A 204 -7.78 56.56 -1.61
N ALA A 205 -7.19 56.35 -2.79
CA ALA A 205 -7.08 57.43 -3.79
C ALA A 205 -8.46 57.93 -4.26
N THR A 206 -9.45 57.04 -4.39
CA THR A 206 -10.83 57.44 -4.73
C THR A 206 -11.47 58.29 -3.63
N LEU A 207 -11.20 57.97 -2.36
CA LEU A 207 -11.68 58.78 -1.23
C LEU A 207 -11.01 60.16 -1.19
N GLU A 208 -9.69 60.24 -1.43
CA GLU A 208 -8.96 61.51 -1.50
C GLU A 208 -9.50 62.44 -2.61
N ILE A 209 -9.75 61.85 -3.81
CA ILE A 209 -10.41 62.62 -4.91
C ILE A 209 -11.79 63.10 -4.51
N ARG A 210 -12.59 62.29 -3.82
CA ARG A 210 -13.92 62.68 -3.34
C ARG A 210 -13.87 63.83 -2.31
N GLU A 211 -12.81 63.89 -1.51
CA GLU A 211 -12.55 64.94 -0.51
C GLU A 211 -11.98 66.22 -1.13
N GLY A 212 -11.72 66.24 -2.43
CA GLY A 212 -11.30 67.41 -3.18
C GLY A 212 -9.83 67.44 -3.58
N ASP A 213 -9.05 66.43 -3.27
CA ASP A 213 -7.69 66.34 -3.76
C ASP A 213 -7.67 65.68 -5.17
N LEU A 214 -7.78 66.53 -6.17
CA LEU A 214 -7.76 66.15 -7.59
C LEU A 214 -6.34 65.71 -8.07
N TRP A 215 -5.32 65.83 -7.23
CA TRP A 215 -3.93 65.47 -7.53
C TRP A 215 -3.53 64.11 -6.96
N ALA A 216 -4.43 63.46 -6.23
CA ALA A 216 -4.19 62.11 -5.73
C ALA A 216 -3.78 61.17 -6.87
N ARG A 217 -2.71 60.43 -6.70
CA ARG A 217 -2.18 59.46 -7.65
C ARG A 217 -1.87 58.17 -6.93
N VAL A 218 -2.22 57.03 -7.57
CA VAL A 218 -1.78 55.74 -7.14
C VAL A 218 -0.53 55.37 -7.97
N GLU A 219 0.60 55.20 -7.33
CA GLU A 219 1.77 54.70 -8.03
C GLU A 219 1.54 53.24 -8.44
N PRO A 220 1.71 52.85 -9.74
CA PRO A 220 1.51 51.50 -10.16
C PRO A 220 2.55 50.58 -9.50
N ALA A 221 2.10 49.76 -8.55
CA ALA A 221 2.98 48.82 -7.81
C ALA A 221 3.40 47.62 -8.67
N SER A 222 2.68 47.35 -9.78
CA SER A 222 2.91 46.23 -10.68
C SER A 222 2.54 46.57 -12.13
N GLY A 223 3.09 45.81 -13.09
CA GLY A 223 2.74 45.96 -14.52
C GLY A 223 1.58 45.04 -14.94
N ASP A 224 0.75 44.60 -13.99
CA ASP A 224 -0.42 43.78 -14.23
C ASP A 224 -1.71 44.60 -14.48
N GLU A 225 -2.86 43.94 -14.45
CA GLU A 225 -4.18 44.57 -14.68
C GLU A 225 -4.47 45.71 -13.70
N PHE A 226 -3.93 45.70 -12.50
CA PHE A 226 -4.07 46.79 -11.52
C PHE A 226 -3.16 48.00 -11.83
N GLY A 227 -2.00 47.77 -12.44
CA GLY A 227 -1.10 48.83 -12.86
C GLY A 227 -1.55 49.60 -14.10
N THR A 228 -2.56 49.08 -14.83
CA THR A 228 -3.14 49.71 -16.00
C THR A 228 -4.42 50.52 -15.71
N LEU A 229 -4.96 50.40 -14.51
CA LEU A 229 -6.11 51.20 -14.01
C LEU A 229 -5.67 52.57 -13.50
#